data_c64d4b9fd28e8d39652de5aa63081994
#
_entry.id   c64d4b9fd28e8d39652de5aa63081994
#
_cell.length_a   1.000
_cell.length_b   1.000
_cell.length_c   1.000
_cell.angle_alpha   90.00
_cell.angle_beta   90.00
_cell.angle_gamma   90.00
#
_symmetry.space_group_name_H-M   'P 1'
#
loop_
_entity.id
_entity.type
_entity.pdbx_description
1 polymer ?
#
loop_
_entity_poly.entity_id
_entity_poly.type
_entity_poly.pdbx_seq_one_letter_code
_entity_poly.pdbx_strand_id
1 'polypeptide(L)'
;GIRIGESRGHKMGIEEAQKRMAVLYVKFHFANRTSEFLQVCRNEKYGEKSTFFRINKNEEPAFLYAYMNALKNVKIEEKTNILNLGINKADEFEIIKEMVNEDIFKQMNFVGVDYSLSAIDFAKKRFPYENFNFFNHDINKLNELNLKKSDLIISIGTLQSSSLNFKLLFMDLIQNYLEDKGSIILGFPNCRWINGEMIYGAKAANYSYSEQSVLYKDVYFCKKYLQQKKYRVTLTGKNYLFLTATSIK
;
A
#
# COMPACT_ATOMS: atom_id res chain seq x y z
N GLY A 1 29.23 53.56 15.72
CA GLY A 1 28.53 53.23 14.46
C GLY A 1 28.81 51.79 14.08
N ILE A 2 27.82 50.89 14.26
CA ILE A 2 27.92 49.49 13.83
C ILE A 2 27.47 49.44 12.38
N ARG A 3 28.38 49.13 11.45
CA ARG A 3 28.03 48.80 10.05
C ARG A 3 27.46 47.42 10.00
N ILE A 4 26.19 47.32 9.65
CA ILE A 4 25.55 46.03 9.32
C ILE A 4 25.99 45.67 7.90
N GLY A 5 26.84 44.65 7.77
CA GLY A 5 27.27 44.12 6.49
C GLY A 5 26.12 43.31 5.87
N GLU A 6 25.54 43.79 4.78
CA GLU A 6 24.63 42.99 3.97
C GLU A 6 25.38 41.81 3.35
N SER A 7 24.95 40.59 3.67
CA SER A 7 25.57 39.37 3.16
C SER A 7 25.21 39.16 1.67
N ARG A 8 26.20 39.35 0.78
CA ARG A 8 26.08 39.01 -0.66
C ARG A 8 25.66 37.54 -0.93
N GLY A 9 25.77 36.67 0.08
CA GLY A 9 25.41 35.24 -0.04
C GLY A 9 23.90 34.98 -0.16
N HIS A 10 23.05 35.88 0.34
CA HIS A 10 21.59 35.66 0.34
C HIS A 10 20.95 35.91 -1.03
N LYS A 11 21.49 36.86 -1.82
CA LYS A 11 20.96 37.12 -3.17
C LYS A 11 21.31 36.01 -4.17
N MET A 12 22.53 35.43 -4.10
CA MET A 12 22.92 34.33 -4.99
C MET A 12 22.09 33.07 -4.75
N GLY A 13 21.74 32.78 -3.51
CA GLY A 13 20.89 31.59 -3.18
C GLY A 13 19.47 31.68 -3.73
N ILE A 14 18.89 32.88 -3.79
CA ILE A 14 17.53 33.10 -4.30
C ILE A 14 17.48 32.96 -5.83
N GLU A 15 18.47 33.56 -6.56
CA GLU A 15 18.55 33.42 -8.02
C GLU A 15 18.81 31.98 -8.46
N GLU A 16 19.69 31.27 -7.77
CA GLU A 16 19.96 29.85 -8.02
C GLU A 16 18.73 28.99 -7.77
N ALA A 17 17.98 29.24 -6.68
CA ALA A 17 16.73 28.54 -6.36
C ALA A 17 15.64 28.85 -7.40
N GLN A 18 15.52 30.10 -7.86
CA GLN A 18 14.60 30.48 -8.92
C GLN A 18 14.94 29.86 -10.27
N LYS A 19 16.23 29.77 -10.64
CA LYS A 19 16.69 29.07 -11.84
C LYS A 19 16.40 27.58 -11.78
N ARG A 20 16.61 26.92 -10.62
CA ARG A 20 16.28 25.50 -10.40
C ARG A 20 14.78 25.25 -10.45
N MET A 21 13.94 26.13 -9.89
CA MET A 21 12.49 26.05 -9.99
C MET A 21 12.02 26.25 -11.43
N ALA A 22 12.60 27.19 -12.19
CA ALA A 22 12.27 27.40 -13.60
C ALA A 22 12.66 26.19 -14.46
N VAL A 23 13.82 25.58 -14.22
CA VAL A 23 14.24 24.33 -14.91
C VAL A 23 13.35 23.15 -14.54
N LEU A 24 12.92 23.03 -13.29
CA LEU A 24 11.94 22.03 -12.85
C LEU A 24 10.58 22.27 -13.51
N TYR A 25 10.12 23.51 -13.56
CA TYR A 25 8.86 23.90 -14.21
C TYR A 25 8.88 23.62 -15.72
N VAL A 26 9.98 23.95 -16.40
CA VAL A 26 10.16 23.66 -17.84
C VAL A 26 10.25 22.15 -18.08
N LYS A 27 10.99 21.40 -17.27
CA LYS A 27 11.02 19.92 -17.36
C LYS A 27 9.64 19.31 -17.11
N PHE A 28 8.86 19.83 -16.16
CA PHE A 28 7.50 19.38 -15.90
C PHE A 28 6.54 19.67 -17.06
N HIS A 29 6.66 20.83 -17.72
CA HIS A 29 5.85 21.20 -18.88
C HIS A 29 6.22 20.44 -20.15
N PHE A 30 7.51 20.15 -20.36
CA PHE A 30 7.95 19.30 -21.49
C PHE A 30 7.60 17.82 -21.30
N ALA A 31 7.63 17.30 -20.06
CA ALA A 31 7.19 15.94 -19.75
C ALA A 31 5.68 15.73 -19.97
N ASN A 32 4.87 16.79 -19.88
CA ASN A 32 3.44 16.72 -20.15
C ASN A 32 3.08 16.57 -21.65
N ARG A 33 4.04 16.55 -22.55
CA ARG A 33 3.77 16.43 -23.99
C ARG A 33 3.79 15.01 -24.56
N THR A 34 4.21 14.01 -23.80
CA THR A 34 4.14 12.61 -24.23
C THR A 34 3.33 11.80 -23.23
N SER A 35 2.15 11.36 -23.65
CA SER A 35 1.24 10.54 -22.83
C SER A 35 1.91 9.26 -22.29
N GLU A 36 2.79 8.65 -23.06
CA GLU A 36 3.56 7.46 -22.67
C GLU A 36 4.56 7.75 -21.54
N PHE A 37 5.27 8.88 -21.58
CA PHE A 37 6.23 9.23 -20.53
C PHE A 37 5.54 9.50 -19.19
N LEU A 38 4.36 10.14 -19.21
CA LEU A 38 3.54 10.37 -18.02
C LEU A 38 3.00 9.05 -17.44
N GLN A 39 2.67 8.11 -18.29
CA GLN A 39 2.21 6.80 -17.88
C GLN A 39 3.34 6.00 -17.22
N VAL A 40 4.55 6.00 -17.79
CA VAL A 40 5.75 5.39 -17.20
C VAL A 40 6.09 6.02 -15.86
N CYS A 41 6.06 7.36 -15.73
CA CYS A 41 6.32 8.04 -14.46
C CYS A 41 5.24 7.75 -13.40
N ARG A 42 3.98 7.58 -13.79
CA ARG A 42 2.91 7.18 -12.87
C ARG A 42 3.08 5.75 -12.40
N ASN A 43 3.43 4.84 -13.29
CA ASN A 43 3.61 3.42 -13.00
C ASN A 43 4.76 3.17 -12.03
N GLU A 44 5.81 3.98 -12.08
CA GLU A 44 7.01 3.86 -11.23
C GLU A 44 6.97 4.78 -9.99
N LYS A 45 5.85 5.42 -9.69
CA LYS A 45 5.70 6.26 -8.48
C LYS A 45 6.05 5.51 -7.19
N TYR A 46 5.83 4.22 -7.17
CA TYR A 46 6.12 3.31 -6.05
C TYR A 46 7.24 2.32 -6.38
N GLY A 47 7.92 2.49 -7.52
CA GLY A 47 9.01 1.62 -7.98
C GLY A 47 10.31 1.80 -7.22
N GLU A 48 11.29 0.96 -7.51
CA GLU A 48 12.57 0.81 -6.80
C GLU A 48 13.32 2.13 -6.56
N LYS A 49 13.21 3.09 -7.47
CA LYS A 49 13.86 4.42 -7.35
C LYS A 49 13.04 5.44 -6.57
N SER A 50 11.84 5.11 -6.12
CA SER A 50 10.97 6.04 -5.40
C SER A 50 11.34 6.17 -3.92
N THR A 51 10.94 7.28 -3.30
CA THR A 51 11.06 7.45 -1.85
C THR A 51 10.20 6.47 -1.08
N PHE A 52 9.06 6.05 -1.64
CA PHE A 52 8.17 5.07 -1.04
C PHE A 52 8.81 3.68 -0.96
N PHE A 53 9.59 3.28 -1.97
CA PHE A 53 10.28 2.00 -1.97
C PHE A 53 11.34 1.88 -0.87
N ARG A 54 11.95 3.01 -0.47
CA ARG A 54 12.95 3.04 0.61
C ARG A 54 12.34 2.86 1.99
N ILE A 55 11.03 3.13 2.13
CA ILE A 55 10.34 2.96 3.41
C ILE A 55 10.12 1.46 3.65
N ASN A 56 10.66 0.94 4.75
CA ASN A 56 10.39 -0.40 5.24
C ASN A 56 9.47 -0.32 6.46
N LYS A 57 8.19 -0.62 6.27
CA LYS A 57 7.21 -0.58 7.36
C LYS A 57 7.48 -1.64 8.43
N ASN A 58 8.14 -2.73 8.07
CA ASN A 58 8.51 -3.78 9.01
C ASN A 58 9.54 -3.30 10.06
N GLU A 59 10.26 -2.21 9.77
CA GLU A 59 11.18 -1.56 10.72
C GLU A 59 10.45 -0.64 11.73
N GLU A 60 9.15 -0.38 11.56
CA GLU A 60 8.33 0.36 12.51
C GLU A 60 7.69 -0.61 13.52
N PRO A 61 8.13 -0.65 14.80
CA PRO A 61 7.65 -1.65 15.76
C PRO A 61 6.14 -1.65 15.98
N ALA A 62 5.50 -0.48 15.93
CA ALA A 62 4.06 -0.36 16.08
C ALA A 62 3.30 -0.94 14.89
N PHE A 63 3.81 -0.78 13.68
CA PHE A 63 3.25 -1.40 12.47
C PHE A 63 3.44 -2.92 12.51
N LEU A 64 4.66 -3.36 12.73
CA LEU A 64 5.01 -4.78 12.77
C LEU A 64 4.15 -5.54 13.78
N TYR A 65 4.06 -5.03 15.02
CA TYR A 65 3.21 -5.63 16.05
C TYR A 65 1.74 -5.70 15.65
N ALA A 66 1.20 -4.63 15.09
CA ALA A 66 -0.20 -4.58 14.67
C ALA A 66 -0.47 -5.52 13.48
N TYR A 67 0.45 -5.63 12.53
CA TYR A 67 0.33 -6.55 11.40
C TYR A 67 0.45 -8.02 11.82
N MET A 68 1.40 -8.35 12.69
CA MET A 68 1.50 -9.71 13.26
C MET A 68 0.21 -10.11 13.99
N ASN A 69 -0.41 -9.20 14.74
CA ASN A 69 -1.70 -9.46 15.37
C ASN A 69 -2.83 -9.64 14.34
N ALA A 70 -2.81 -8.87 13.24
CA ALA A 70 -3.77 -9.04 12.16
C ALA A 70 -3.64 -10.43 11.51
N LEU A 71 -2.42 -10.92 11.26
CA LEU A 71 -2.14 -12.26 10.76
C LEU A 71 -2.62 -13.36 11.73
N LYS A 72 -2.38 -13.19 13.04
CA LYS A 72 -2.92 -14.10 14.07
C LYS A 72 -4.45 -14.10 14.10
N ASN A 73 -5.09 -12.94 13.98
CA ASN A 73 -6.55 -12.83 13.99
C ASN A 73 -7.22 -13.58 12.83
N VAL A 74 -6.54 -13.66 11.67
CA VAL A 74 -7.04 -14.43 10.52
C VAL A 74 -6.54 -15.86 10.50
N LYS A 75 -5.75 -16.27 11.51
CA LYS A 75 -5.14 -17.61 11.63
C LYS A 75 -4.31 -17.94 10.40
N ILE A 76 -3.24 -17.17 10.20
CA ILE A 76 -2.40 -17.27 9.00
C ILE A 76 -1.92 -18.69 8.73
N GLU A 77 -1.64 -19.49 9.76
CA GLU A 77 -1.18 -20.87 9.65
C GLU A 77 -2.21 -21.82 8.99
N GLU A 78 -3.50 -21.44 8.98
CA GLU A 78 -4.58 -22.21 8.35
C GLU A 78 -4.84 -21.74 6.89
N LYS A 79 -4.09 -20.76 6.37
CA LYS A 79 -4.30 -20.19 5.03
C LYS A 79 -3.44 -20.89 3.97
N THR A 80 -4.02 -21.04 2.78
CA THR A 80 -3.36 -21.75 1.67
C THR A 80 -3.21 -20.90 0.41
N ASN A 81 -4.15 -19.99 0.15
CA ASN A 81 -4.14 -19.17 -1.07
C ASN A 81 -4.24 -17.69 -0.70
N ILE A 82 -3.16 -16.98 -0.80
CA ILE A 82 -3.02 -15.60 -0.35
C ILE A 82 -2.90 -14.67 -1.54
N LEU A 83 -3.82 -13.70 -1.64
CA LEU A 83 -3.76 -12.61 -2.62
C LEU A 83 -3.37 -11.31 -1.91
N ASN A 84 -2.30 -10.67 -2.35
CA ASN A 84 -1.90 -9.35 -1.87
C ASN A 84 -1.96 -8.31 -3.00
N LEU A 85 -2.68 -7.21 -2.75
CA LEU A 85 -2.88 -6.11 -3.68
C LEU A 85 -2.08 -4.89 -3.27
N GLY A 86 -1.27 -4.37 -4.19
CA GLY A 86 -0.28 -3.33 -3.94
C GLY A 86 0.91 -3.87 -3.17
N ILE A 87 1.40 -5.03 -3.63
CA ILE A 87 2.44 -5.81 -2.93
C ILE A 87 3.77 -5.07 -2.81
N ASN A 88 4.06 -4.09 -3.66
CA ASN A 88 5.34 -3.39 -3.75
C ASN A 88 6.51 -4.38 -3.72
N LYS A 89 7.39 -4.33 -2.72
CA LYS A 89 8.55 -5.22 -2.56
C LYS A 89 8.28 -6.48 -1.73
N ALA A 90 7.01 -6.82 -1.51
CA ALA A 90 6.54 -8.01 -0.81
C ALA A 90 6.95 -8.08 0.67
N ASP A 91 6.97 -6.94 1.36
CA ASP A 91 7.30 -6.87 2.79
C ASP A 91 6.29 -7.65 3.66
N GLU A 92 5.02 -7.71 3.26
CA GLU A 92 3.98 -8.47 3.94
C GLU A 92 4.25 -9.97 3.94
N PHE A 93 4.78 -10.50 2.85
CA PHE A 93 5.10 -11.92 2.73
C PHE A 93 6.31 -12.33 3.56
N GLU A 94 7.25 -11.39 3.80
CA GLU A 94 8.37 -11.63 4.69
C GLU A 94 7.91 -11.91 6.13
N ILE A 95 6.97 -11.11 6.62
CA ILE A 95 6.42 -11.31 7.98
C ILE A 95 5.64 -12.63 8.07
N ILE A 96 4.92 -13.01 7.02
CA ILE A 96 4.25 -14.32 6.98
C ILE A 96 5.29 -15.44 7.07
N LYS A 97 6.39 -15.34 6.31
CA LYS A 97 7.48 -16.32 6.34
C LYS A 97 8.10 -16.48 7.74
N GLU A 98 8.27 -15.37 8.46
CA GLU A 98 8.81 -15.39 9.84
C GLU A 98 7.80 -15.93 10.88
N MET A 99 6.51 -15.87 10.60
CA MET A 99 5.46 -16.27 11.55
C MET A 99 5.02 -17.72 11.45
N VAL A 100 5.14 -18.34 10.27
CA VAL A 100 4.72 -19.72 10.04
C VAL A 100 5.96 -20.63 9.91
N ASN A 101 5.78 -21.93 10.18
CA ASN A 101 6.88 -22.84 9.95
C ASN A 101 7.15 -23.05 8.45
N GLU A 102 8.34 -23.52 8.10
CA GLU A 102 8.80 -23.64 6.73
C GLU A 102 7.94 -24.60 5.89
N ASP A 103 7.43 -25.66 6.48
CA ASP A 103 6.61 -26.67 5.78
C ASP A 103 5.24 -26.08 5.43
N ILE A 104 4.63 -25.31 6.33
CA ILE A 104 3.39 -24.58 6.06
C ILE A 104 3.63 -23.54 4.99
N PHE A 105 4.71 -22.74 5.10
CA PHE A 105 5.03 -21.70 4.13
C PHE A 105 5.21 -22.25 2.70
N LYS A 106 5.84 -23.40 2.54
CA LYS A 106 6.02 -24.07 1.24
C LYS A 106 4.70 -24.57 0.63
N GLN A 107 3.69 -24.84 1.46
CA GLN A 107 2.38 -25.30 1.00
C GLN A 107 1.42 -24.15 0.66
N MET A 108 1.71 -22.93 1.11
CA MET A 108 0.94 -21.74 0.77
C MET A 108 1.22 -21.32 -0.67
N ASN A 109 0.20 -20.80 -1.35
CA ASN A 109 0.30 -20.16 -2.66
C ASN A 109 0.16 -18.65 -2.49
N PHE A 110 1.10 -17.91 -3.03
CA PHE A 110 1.14 -16.46 -2.91
C PHE A 110 0.93 -15.81 -4.28
N VAL A 111 -0.03 -14.89 -4.33
CA VAL A 111 -0.27 -14.04 -5.49
C VAL A 111 -0.06 -12.59 -5.06
N GLY A 112 0.86 -11.90 -5.73
CA GLY A 112 1.12 -10.47 -5.52
C GLY A 112 0.82 -9.69 -6.79
N VAL A 113 0.05 -8.60 -6.66
CA VAL A 113 -0.28 -7.71 -7.77
C VAL A 113 0.18 -6.30 -7.45
N ASP A 114 0.94 -5.68 -8.35
CA ASP A 114 1.34 -4.29 -8.27
C ASP A 114 1.45 -3.66 -9.66
N TYR A 115 1.24 -2.36 -9.72
CA TYR A 115 1.32 -1.61 -10.97
C TYR A 115 2.76 -1.25 -11.36
N SER A 116 3.69 -1.25 -10.41
CA SER A 116 5.10 -0.95 -10.65
C SER A 116 5.86 -2.19 -11.10
N LEU A 117 6.39 -2.15 -12.32
CA LEU A 117 7.20 -3.23 -12.88
C LEU A 117 8.47 -3.48 -12.05
N SER A 118 9.18 -2.41 -11.66
CA SER A 118 10.42 -2.53 -10.91
C SER A 118 10.19 -3.12 -9.50
N ALA A 119 9.06 -2.81 -8.87
CA ALA A 119 8.67 -3.41 -7.60
C ALA A 119 8.38 -4.92 -7.75
N ILE A 120 7.65 -5.31 -8.80
CA ILE A 120 7.39 -6.72 -9.11
C ILE A 120 8.68 -7.49 -9.41
N ASP A 121 9.60 -6.91 -10.18
CA ASP A 121 10.89 -7.55 -10.48
C ASP A 121 11.73 -7.73 -9.20
N PHE A 122 11.66 -6.78 -8.27
CA PHE A 122 12.29 -6.92 -6.97
C PHE A 122 11.62 -8.02 -6.13
N ALA A 123 10.30 -8.07 -6.07
CA ALA A 123 9.55 -9.10 -5.35
C ALA A 123 9.86 -10.51 -5.87
N LYS A 124 9.95 -10.70 -7.19
CA LYS A 124 10.37 -11.98 -7.82
C LYS A 124 11.77 -12.40 -7.41
N LYS A 125 12.72 -11.45 -7.34
CA LYS A 125 14.10 -11.76 -6.89
C LYS A 125 14.14 -12.12 -5.41
N ARG A 126 13.29 -11.48 -4.60
CA ARG A 126 13.22 -11.72 -3.15
C ARG A 126 12.58 -13.07 -2.81
N PHE A 127 11.56 -13.48 -3.56
CA PHE A 127 10.85 -14.74 -3.39
C PHE A 127 10.88 -15.57 -4.68
N PRO A 128 12.02 -16.18 -5.00
CA PRO A 128 12.19 -16.97 -6.23
C PRO A 128 11.66 -18.41 -6.06
N TYR A 129 10.49 -18.56 -5.45
CA TYR A 129 9.90 -19.87 -5.16
C TYR A 129 8.72 -20.12 -6.11
N GLU A 130 8.48 -21.39 -6.47
CA GLU A 130 7.42 -21.79 -7.41
C GLU A 130 6.01 -21.49 -6.94
N ASN A 131 5.79 -21.41 -5.62
CA ASN A 131 4.51 -21.08 -5.00
C ASN A 131 4.22 -19.58 -4.96
N PHE A 132 5.05 -18.73 -5.61
CA PHE A 132 4.85 -17.30 -5.72
C PHE A 132 4.56 -16.88 -7.15
N ASN A 133 3.45 -16.15 -7.33
CA ASN A 133 3.06 -15.57 -8.61
C ASN A 133 2.94 -14.04 -8.47
N PHE A 134 3.78 -13.30 -9.17
CA PHE A 134 3.79 -11.84 -9.14
C PHE A 134 3.37 -11.28 -10.50
N PHE A 135 2.34 -10.41 -10.49
CA PHE A 135 1.77 -9.80 -11.66
C PHE A 135 1.99 -8.28 -11.67
N ASN A 136 2.65 -7.78 -12.72
CA ASN A 136 2.65 -6.35 -12.99
C ASN A 136 1.34 -5.99 -13.69
N HIS A 137 0.34 -5.54 -12.93
CA HIS A 137 -1.00 -5.32 -13.45
C HIS A 137 -1.76 -4.21 -12.70
N ASP A 138 -2.71 -3.60 -13.40
CA ASP A 138 -3.63 -2.64 -12.80
C ASP A 138 -4.70 -3.37 -11.95
N ILE A 139 -4.75 -3.03 -10.67
CA ILE A 139 -5.72 -3.59 -9.71
C ILE A 139 -7.17 -3.30 -10.15
N ASN A 140 -7.44 -2.24 -10.91
CA ASN A 140 -8.77 -1.99 -11.48
C ASN A 140 -9.19 -3.04 -12.52
N LYS A 141 -8.26 -3.85 -13.01
CA LYS A 141 -8.45 -4.81 -14.10
C LYS A 141 -8.09 -6.24 -13.69
N LEU A 142 -8.29 -6.59 -12.41
CA LEU A 142 -7.98 -7.93 -11.90
C LEU A 142 -8.68 -9.06 -12.67
N ASN A 143 -9.84 -8.78 -13.27
CA ASN A 143 -10.58 -9.74 -14.10
C ASN A 143 -9.79 -10.22 -15.32
N GLU A 144 -8.81 -9.46 -15.81
CA GLU A 144 -7.94 -9.86 -16.92
C GLU A 144 -6.94 -10.95 -16.52
N LEU A 145 -6.65 -11.11 -15.21
CA LEU A 145 -5.69 -12.08 -14.69
C LEU A 145 -6.27 -13.48 -14.45
N ASN A 146 -7.59 -13.65 -14.54
CA ASN A 146 -8.28 -14.93 -14.29
C ASN A 146 -7.85 -15.60 -12.96
N LEU A 147 -7.68 -14.80 -11.90
CA LEU A 147 -7.25 -15.28 -10.59
C LEU A 147 -8.30 -16.20 -9.97
N LYS A 148 -7.84 -17.26 -9.34
CA LYS A 148 -8.68 -18.10 -8.48
C LYS A 148 -9.04 -17.33 -7.21
N LYS A 149 -10.13 -17.72 -6.54
CA LYS A 149 -10.46 -17.20 -5.22
C LYS A 149 -9.38 -17.57 -4.21
N SER A 150 -9.15 -16.65 -3.28
CA SER A 150 -8.16 -16.80 -2.22
C SER A 150 -8.85 -16.92 -0.87
N ASP A 151 -8.28 -17.70 0.03
CA ASP A 151 -8.75 -17.82 1.39
C ASP A 151 -8.24 -16.69 2.31
N LEU A 152 -7.28 -15.90 1.83
CA LEU A 152 -6.84 -14.66 2.46
C LEU A 152 -6.56 -13.58 1.41
N ILE A 153 -7.19 -12.42 1.57
CA ILE A 153 -6.84 -11.21 0.81
C ILE A 153 -6.17 -10.22 1.74
N ILE A 154 -5.02 -9.67 1.32
CA ILE A 154 -4.27 -8.64 2.03
C ILE A 154 -4.18 -7.40 1.13
N SER A 155 -4.43 -6.22 1.69
CA SER A 155 -4.16 -4.95 1.02
C SER A 155 -3.84 -3.87 2.04
N ILE A 156 -2.61 -3.38 2.02
CA ILE A 156 -2.09 -2.45 3.03
C ILE A 156 -1.73 -1.12 2.36
N GLY A 157 -2.51 -0.07 2.67
CA GLY A 157 -2.27 1.28 2.17
C GLY A 157 -2.52 1.47 0.66
N THR A 158 -3.22 0.56 0.00
CA THR A 158 -3.38 0.56 -1.46
C THR A 158 -4.77 0.99 -1.91
N LEU A 159 -5.82 0.43 -1.33
CA LEU A 159 -7.20 0.58 -1.84
C LEU A 159 -7.71 2.04 -1.83
N GLN A 160 -7.15 2.91 -0.99
CA GLN A 160 -7.51 4.34 -0.92
C GLN A 160 -6.78 5.20 -1.96
N SER A 161 -5.95 4.63 -2.81
CA SER A 161 -5.25 5.38 -3.86
C SER A 161 -6.23 6.11 -4.76
N SER A 162 -5.87 7.33 -5.16
CA SER A 162 -6.72 8.22 -5.96
C SER A 162 -7.08 7.66 -7.34
N SER A 163 -6.31 6.70 -7.83
CA SER A 163 -6.52 6.02 -9.10
C SER A 163 -7.52 4.86 -9.02
N LEU A 164 -7.99 4.49 -7.82
CA LEU A 164 -8.89 3.36 -7.59
C LEU A 164 -10.29 3.83 -7.20
N ASN A 165 -11.31 3.14 -7.72
CA ASN A 165 -12.66 3.28 -7.19
C ASN A 165 -12.81 2.36 -5.98
N PHE A 166 -12.42 2.86 -4.81
CA PHE A 166 -12.31 2.11 -3.57
C PHE A 166 -13.52 1.22 -3.27
N LYS A 167 -14.72 1.78 -3.30
CA LYS A 167 -15.92 1.03 -2.89
C LYS A 167 -16.26 -0.10 -3.85
N LEU A 168 -16.23 0.17 -5.15
CA LEU A 168 -16.54 -0.84 -6.16
C LEU A 168 -15.49 -1.94 -6.15
N LEU A 169 -14.20 -1.58 -6.12
CA LEU A 169 -13.11 -2.53 -6.06
C LEU A 169 -13.19 -3.39 -4.78
N PHE A 170 -13.44 -2.78 -3.63
CA PHE A 170 -13.57 -3.53 -2.38
C PHE A 170 -14.73 -4.54 -2.42
N MET A 171 -15.90 -4.12 -2.94
CA MET A 171 -17.04 -5.03 -3.09
C MET A 171 -16.75 -6.17 -4.05
N ASP A 172 -16.07 -5.88 -5.16
CA ASP A 172 -15.66 -6.87 -6.16
C ASP A 172 -14.69 -7.90 -5.56
N LEU A 173 -13.70 -7.46 -4.78
CA LEU A 173 -12.77 -8.33 -4.08
C LEU A 173 -13.49 -9.34 -3.19
N ILE A 174 -14.48 -8.90 -2.40
CA ILE A 174 -15.22 -9.78 -1.49
C ILE A 174 -16.12 -10.75 -2.25
N GLN A 175 -16.68 -10.36 -3.38
CA GLN A 175 -17.64 -11.18 -4.12
C GLN A 175 -16.95 -12.19 -5.04
N ASN A 176 -15.90 -11.75 -5.74
CA ASN A 176 -15.32 -12.49 -6.86
C ASN A 176 -13.97 -13.12 -6.55
N TYR A 177 -13.20 -12.59 -5.58
CA TYR A 177 -11.83 -13.04 -5.30
C TYR A 177 -11.64 -13.66 -3.92
N LEU A 178 -12.58 -13.45 -2.97
CA LEU A 178 -12.52 -14.05 -1.66
C LEU A 178 -13.36 -15.34 -1.60
N GLU A 179 -12.82 -16.39 -1.01
CA GLU A 179 -13.56 -17.61 -0.73
C GLU A 179 -14.67 -17.37 0.33
N ASP A 180 -15.71 -18.19 0.33
CA ASP A 180 -16.85 -18.04 1.25
C ASP A 180 -16.45 -18.06 2.73
N LYS A 181 -15.46 -18.88 3.07
CA LYS A 181 -14.86 -18.97 4.42
C LYS A 181 -13.53 -18.21 4.51
N GLY A 182 -13.22 -17.40 3.53
CA GLY A 182 -11.99 -16.64 3.48
C GLY A 182 -11.91 -15.56 4.55
N SER A 183 -10.75 -14.93 4.62
CA SER A 183 -10.43 -13.84 5.53
C SER A 183 -9.84 -12.66 4.78
N ILE A 184 -9.90 -11.47 5.36
CA ILE A 184 -9.31 -10.28 4.76
C ILE A 184 -8.53 -9.47 5.80
N ILE A 185 -7.39 -8.91 5.38
CA ILE A 185 -6.62 -7.92 6.13
C ILE A 185 -6.53 -6.65 5.28
N LEU A 186 -7.05 -5.55 5.80
CA LEU A 186 -6.90 -4.23 5.20
C LEU A 186 -6.09 -3.33 6.14
N GLY A 187 -5.09 -2.65 5.59
CA GLY A 187 -4.30 -1.67 6.30
C GLY A 187 -4.62 -0.25 5.87
N PHE A 188 -4.85 0.65 6.83
CA PHE A 188 -5.16 2.06 6.62
C PHE A 188 -4.15 2.92 7.37
N PRO A 189 -3.36 3.77 6.69
CA PRO A 189 -2.49 4.72 7.37
C PRO A 189 -3.34 5.73 8.15
N ASN A 190 -3.08 5.86 9.44
CA ASN A 190 -3.81 6.74 10.36
C ASN A 190 -2.96 7.90 10.88
N CYS A 191 -1.72 7.96 10.47
CA CYS A 191 -0.85 9.09 10.80
C CYS A 191 0.14 9.37 9.68
N ARG A 192 0.73 10.55 9.71
CA ARG A 192 1.91 10.92 8.93
C ARG A 192 2.80 11.88 9.71
N TRP A 193 4.06 11.89 9.36
CA TRP A 193 5.01 12.84 9.91
C TRP A 193 4.98 14.14 9.08
N ILE A 194 4.81 15.27 9.75
CA ILE A 194 4.86 16.61 9.17
C ILE A 194 5.81 17.44 10.03
N ASN A 195 6.91 17.93 9.43
CA ASN A 195 7.91 18.74 10.12
C ASN A 195 8.44 18.11 11.43
N GLY A 196 8.62 16.79 11.46
CA GLY A 196 9.10 16.07 12.63
C GLY A 196 8.04 15.72 13.68
N GLU A 197 6.78 16.12 13.47
CA GLU A 197 5.66 15.78 14.34
C GLU A 197 4.77 14.71 13.71
N MET A 198 4.30 13.77 14.55
CA MET A 198 3.34 12.76 14.13
C MET A 198 1.91 13.30 14.26
N ILE A 199 1.22 13.43 13.14
CA ILE A 199 -0.17 13.91 13.08
C ILE A 199 -1.09 12.76 12.72
N TYR A 200 -2.04 12.46 13.60
CA TYR A 200 -3.04 11.41 13.40
C TYR A 200 -4.16 11.88 12.46
N GLY A 201 -4.68 10.93 11.71
CA GLY A 201 -5.74 11.18 10.74
C GLY A 201 -5.30 12.01 9.53
N ALA A 202 -4.03 12.40 9.42
CA ALA A 202 -3.56 13.27 8.35
C ALA A 202 -3.63 12.59 6.98
N LYS A 203 -4.21 13.30 6.02
CA LYS A 203 -4.31 12.84 4.63
C LYS A 203 -2.93 12.53 4.05
N ALA A 204 -2.74 11.33 3.55
CA ALA A 204 -1.58 10.99 2.75
C ALA A 204 -1.70 11.60 1.34
N ALA A 205 -0.57 12.02 0.76
CA ALA A 205 -0.55 12.74 -0.53
C ALA A 205 -1.16 11.95 -1.70
N ASN A 206 -1.18 10.63 -1.61
CA ASN A 206 -1.71 9.72 -2.62
C ASN A 206 -3.16 9.28 -2.39
N TYR A 207 -3.82 9.75 -1.33
CA TYR A 207 -5.21 9.41 -1.04
C TYR A 207 -6.17 10.52 -1.48
N SER A 208 -7.34 10.11 -1.96
CA SER A 208 -8.36 11.02 -2.49
C SER A 208 -9.12 11.77 -1.41
N TYR A 209 -9.18 11.21 -0.19
CA TYR A 209 -10.03 11.70 0.89
C TYR A 209 -9.23 12.43 1.97
N SER A 210 -9.93 13.27 2.74
CA SER A 210 -9.38 13.88 3.94
C SER A 210 -9.13 12.84 5.04
N GLU A 211 -8.34 13.19 6.02
CA GLU A 211 -8.02 12.39 7.19
C GLU A 211 -9.24 11.79 7.90
N GLN A 212 -10.30 12.57 8.05
CA GLN A 212 -11.54 12.09 8.66
C GLN A 212 -12.21 11.01 7.82
N SER A 213 -12.11 11.07 6.49
CA SER A 213 -12.75 10.09 5.63
C SER A 213 -12.05 8.74 5.66
N VAL A 214 -10.74 8.69 5.89
CA VAL A 214 -10.03 7.41 6.06
C VAL A 214 -10.66 6.61 7.19
N LEU A 215 -10.87 7.24 8.36
CA LEU A 215 -11.41 6.56 9.53
C LEU A 215 -12.93 6.32 9.44
N TYR A 216 -13.71 7.35 9.11
CA TYR A 216 -15.17 7.30 9.21
C TYR A 216 -15.86 6.83 7.93
N LYS A 217 -15.28 7.04 6.76
CA LYS A 217 -15.87 6.59 5.49
C LYS A 217 -15.37 5.23 5.07
N ASP A 218 -14.06 5.07 4.95
CA ASP A 218 -13.48 3.89 4.33
C ASP A 218 -13.48 2.70 5.27
N VAL A 219 -12.94 2.86 6.49
CA VAL A 219 -12.90 1.79 7.49
C VAL A 219 -14.32 1.40 7.91
N TYR A 220 -15.19 2.38 8.14
CA TYR A 220 -16.59 2.14 8.51
C TYR A 220 -17.36 1.45 7.38
N PHE A 221 -17.16 1.86 6.14
CA PHE A 221 -17.77 1.22 4.99
C PHE A 221 -17.37 -0.25 4.89
N CYS A 222 -16.07 -0.54 4.94
CA CYS A 222 -15.57 -1.92 4.91
C CYS A 222 -16.15 -2.76 6.04
N LYS A 223 -16.14 -2.23 7.28
CA LYS A 223 -16.71 -2.91 8.45
C LYS A 223 -18.18 -3.27 8.23
N LYS A 224 -19.00 -2.30 7.83
CA LYS A 224 -20.44 -2.50 7.63
C LYS A 224 -20.71 -3.53 6.53
N TYR A 225 -20.03 -3.39 5.39
CA TYR A 225 -20.20 -4.31 4.28
C TYR A 225 -19.83 -5.75 4.66
N LEU A 226 -18.69 -5.95 5.32
CA LEU A 226 -18.25 -7.28 5.78
C LEU A 226 -19.22 -7.87 6.82
N GLN A 227 -19.71 -7.06 7.76
CA GLN A 227 -20.72 -7.52 8.73
C GLN A 227 -22.02 -7.98 8.05
N GLN A 228 -22.49 -7.27 7.02
CA GLN A 228 -23.65 -7.70 6.22
C GLN A 228 -23.40 -9.02 5.50
N LYS A 229 -22.14 -9.30 5.13
CA LYS A 229 -21.69 -10.56 4.49
C LYS A 229 -21.39 -11.68 5.51
N LYS A 230 -21.73 -11.50 6.79
CA LYS A 230 -21.50 -12.47 7.86
C LYS A 230 -20.02 -12.68 8.19
N TYR A 231 -19.28 -11.59 8.29
CA TYR A 231 -17.91 -11.60 8.81
C TYR A 231 -17.85 -10.99 10.22
N ARG A 232 -17.03 -11.59 11.07
CA ARG A 232 -16.57 -10.96 12.30
C ARG A 232 -15.45 -10.00 11.94
N VAL A 233 -15.61 -8.71 12.29
CA VAL A 233 -14.65 -7.67 11.95
C VAL A 233 -13.99 -7.13 13.21
N THR A 234 -12.66 -7.12 13.24
CA THR A 234 -11.83 -6.57 14.31
C THR A 234 -11.01 -5.41 13.76
N LEU A 235 -10.91 -4.33 14.53
CA LEU A 235 -10.06 -3.18 14.24
C LEU A 235 -8.96 -3.11 15.29
N THR A 236 -7.70 -3.03 14.85
CA THR A 236 -6.51 -2.96 15.70
C THR A 236 -5.53 -1.92 15.16
N GLY A 237 -4.48 -1.64 15.93
CA GLY A 237 -3.45 -0.69 15.54
C GLY A 237 -3.79 0.75 15.94
N LYS A 238 -2.83 1.64 15.76
CA LYS A 238 -2.93 3.07 16.10
C LYS A 238 -2.41 3.95 14.97
N ASN A 239 -1.10 3.91 14.71
CA ASN A 239 -0.46 4.67 13.63
C ASN A 239 -0.87 4.14 12.25
N TYR A 240 -1.09 2.85 12.20
CA TYR A 240 -1.69 2.13 11.09
C TYR A 240 -2.86 1.32 11.64
N LEU A 241 -4.03 1.49 11.06
CA LEU A 241 -5.23 0.73 11.43
C LEU A 241 -5.32 -0.53 10.59
N PHE A 242 -5.46 -1.66 11.24
CA PHE A 242 -5.73 -2.94 10.58
C PHE A 242 -7.18 -3.35 10.82
N LEU A 243 -7.90 -3.51 9.73
CA LEU A 243 -9.20 -4.17 9.72
C LEU A 243 -8.97 -5.62 9.33
N THR A 244 -9.27 -6.54 10.24
CA THR A 244 -9.29 -7.97 9.95
C THR A 244 -10.72 -8.48 9.95
N ALA A 245 -11.04 -9.35 9.01
CA ALA A 245 -12.35 -9.97 8.96
C ALA A 245 -12.22 -11.47 8.68
N THR A 246 -12.97 -12.26 9.46
CA THR A 246 -13.07 -13.71 9.33
C THR A 246 -14.53 -14.12 9.16
N SER A 247 -14.81 -15.08 8.27
CA SER A 247 -16.15 -15.60 8.08
C SER A 247 -16.70 -16.24 9.37
N ILE A 248 -17.99 -16.04 9.63
CA ILE A 248 -18.74 -16.68 10.73
C ILE A 248 -19.76 -17.69 10.22
N LYS A 249 -19.63 -18.06 8.92
CA LYS A 249 -20.46 -19.10 8.29
C LYS A 249 -19.91 -20.50 8.55
#